data_f689c9b3ab670bad0561269bf3ba3fde
#
_entry.id   f689c9b3ab670bad0561269bf3ba3fde
#
_cell.length_a   1.000
_cell.length_b   1.000
_cell.length_c   1.000
_cell.angle_alpha   90.00
_cell.angle_beta   90.00
_cell.angle_gamma   90.00
#
_symmetry.space_group_name_H-M   'P 1'
#
loop_
_entity.id
_entity.type
_entity.pdbx_description
1 polymer ?
#
loop_
_entity_poly.entity_id
_entity_poly.type
_entity_poly.pdbx_seq_one_letter_code
_entity_poly.pdbx_strand_id
1 'polypeptide(L)'
;MTAIFFGLLIGLEIKHYVADYFLQPGWMLGGKGDLRHPGGYAHAGIHAGFSFVVLLLCETPLALAAMLLAAEFVVHYALDYAKIHYSRGVHVDTQPRRFWALHGVDQLTHQLTYAAMIYVVLQAKGLA
;
A
#
# COMPACT_ATOMS: atom_id res chain seq x y z
N MET A 1 -17.67 -14.38 -8.46
CA MET A 1 -16.29 -14.06 -8.91
C MET A 1 -16.13 -12.60 -9.29
N THR A 2 -16.75 -12.13 -10.36
CA THR A 2 -16.55 -10.78 -10.90
C THR A 2 -16.79 -9.65 -9.89
N ALA A 3 -17.88 -9.70 -9.12
CA ALA A 3 -18.18 -8.67 -8.12
C ALA A 3 -17.15 -8.60 -6.99
N ILE A 4 -16.67 -9.74 -6.50
CA ILE A 4 -15.62 -9.80 -5.45
C ILE A 4 -14.30 -9.26 -6.00
N PHE A 5 -13.92 -9.67 -7.21
CA PHE A 5 -12.70 -9.17 -7.86
C PHE A 5 -12.72 -7.64 -7.99
N PHE A 6 -13.78 -7.08 -8.56
CA PHE A 6 -13.89 -5.62 -8.72
C PHE A 6 -14.05 -4.89 -7.40
N GLY A 7 -14.75 -5.48 -6.41
CA GLY A 7 -14.84 -4.92 -5.07
C GLY A 7 -13.48 -4.78 -4.39
N LEU A 8 -12.67 -5.83 -4.45
CA LEU A 8 -11.29 -5.80 -3.95
C LEU A 8 -10.43 -4.80 -4.72
N LEU A 9 -10.43 -4.88 -6.05
CA LEU A 9 -9.61 -4.00 -6.90
C LEU A 9 -9.93 -2.52 -6.64
N ILE A 10 -11.19 -2.15 -6.79
CA ILE A 10 -11.62 -0.75 -6.63
C ILE A 10 -11.43 -0.28 -5.18
N GLY A 11 -11.77 -1.11 -4.20
CA GLY A 11 -11.62 -0.77 -2.79
C GLY A 11 -10.16 -0.53 -2.40
N LEU A 12 -9.25 -1.40 -2.84
CA LEU A 12 -7.81 -1.26 -2.55
C LEU A 12 -7.18 -0.05 -3.26
N GLU A 13 -7.59 0.25 -4.50
CA GLU A 13 -7.10 1.43 -5.22
C GLU A 13 -7.64 2.74 -4.60
N ILE A 14 -8.93 2.81 -4.26
CA ILE A 14 -9.51 4.00 -3.62
C ILE A 14 -8.87 4.24 -2.25
N LYS A 15 -8.71 3.19 -1.42
CA LYS A 15 -8.07 3.36 -0.11
C LYS A 15 -6.63 3.85 -0.23
N HIS A 16 -5.89 3.37 -1.23
CA HIS A 16 -4.53 3.80 -1.49
C HIS A 16 -4.49 5.30 -1.81
N TYR A 17 -5.33 5.73 -2.73
CA TYR A 17 -5.44 7.14 -3.07
C TYR A 17 -5.81 8.01 -1.87
N VAL A 18 -6.80 7.60 -1.08
CA VAL A 18 -7.22 8.35 0.12
C VAL A 18 -6.10 8.41 1.16
N ALA A 19 -5.42 7.30 1.42
CA ALA A 19 -4.35 7.25 2.41
C ALA A 19 -3.14 8.09 2.01
N ASP A 20 -2.72 8.05 0.75
CA ASP A 20 -1.55 8.79 0.27
C ASP A 20 -1.79 10.29 0.12
N TYR A 21 -2.97 10.68 -0.35
CA TYR A 21 -3.22 12.09 -0.70
C TYR A 21 -3.98 12.88 0.37
N PHE A 22 -4.72 12.23 1.25
CA PHE A 22 -5.54 12.92 2.26
C PHE A 22 -5.15 12.60 3.71
N LEU A 23 -4.61 11.42 3.98
CA LEU A 23 -4.32 10.95 5.35
C LEU A 23 -2.83 10.87 5.66
N GLN A 24 -1.99 11.58 4.91
CA GLN A 24 -0.54 11.57 5.05
C GLN A 24 0.00 12.97 5.38
N PRO A 25 -0.12 13.45 6.64
CA PRO A 25 0.42 14.73 7.06
C PRO A 25 1.97 14.75 7.04
N GLY A 26 2.56 15.95 7.05
CA GLY A 26 4.01 16.14 6.90
C GLY A 26 4.88 15.36 7.88
N TRP A 27 4.42 15.14 9.12
CA TRP A 27 5.17 14.36 10.11
C TRP A 27 5.28 12.88 9.72
N MET A 28 4.26 12.29 9.08
CA MET A 28 4.34 10.93 8.55
C MET A 28 5.32 10.86 7.38
N LEU A 29 5.24 11.81 6.44
CA LEU A 29 6.14 11.89 5.28
C LEU A 29 7.60 11.97 5.72
N GLY A 30 7.92 12.84 6.67
CA GLY A 30 9.26 13.02 7.20
C GLY A 30 9.82 11.79 7.93
N GLY A 31 8.93 10.92 8.42
CA GLY A 31 9.31 9.73 9.20
C GLY A 31 9.51 8.45 8.41
N LYS A 32 9.12 8.40 7.13
CA LYS A 32 9.14 7.15 6.33
C LYS A 32 10.53 6.53 6.13
N GLY A 33 11.57 7.35 6.16
CA GLY A 33 12.97 6.89 6.00
C GLY A 33 13.74 6.64 7.30
N ASP A 34 13.09 6.72 8.45
CA ASP A 34 13.70 6.55 9.77
C ASP A 34 12.98 5.46 10.57
N LEU A 35 13.69 4.36 10.86
CA LEU A 35 13.18 3.24 11.66
C LEU A 35 12.80 3.61 13.10
N ARG A 36 13.27 4.74 13.61
CA ARG A 36 12.97 5.22 14.96
C ARG A 36 11.80 6.18 15.01
N HIS A 37 11.37 6.67 13.84
CA HIS A 37 10.28 7.64 13.75
C HIS A 37 8.93 6.93 13.54
N PRO A 38 7.88 7.28 14.32
CA PRO A 38 6.57 6.60 14.23
C PRO A 38 5.81 6.87 12.91
N GLY A 39 6.19 7.88 12.15
CA GLY A 39 5.45 8.33 10.95
C GLY A 39 5.30 7.26 9.88
N GLY A 40 6.36 6.51 9.57
CA GLY A 40 6.30 5.42 8.59
C GLY A 40 5.41 4.26 9.05
N TYR A 41 5.48 3.91 10.33
CA TYR A 41 4.62 2.87 10.92
C TYR A 41 3.14 3.28 10.93
N ALA A 42 2.85 4.53 11.30
CA ALA A 42 1.50 5.06 11.30
C ALA A 42 0.90 5.06 9.89
N HIS A 43 1.66 5.49 8.88
CA HIS A 43 1.23 5.48 7.49
C HIS A 43 0.95 4.05 6.98
N ALA A 44 1.88 3.12 7.17
CA ALA A 44 1.68 1.72 6.81
C ALA A 44 0.48 1.10 7.57
N GLY A 45 0.28 1.48 8.84
CA GLY A 45 -0.87 1.06 9.64
C GLY A 45 -2.21 1.56 9.11
N ILE A 46 -2.28 2.80 8.61
CA ILE A 46 -3.47 3.34 7.94
C ILE A 46 -3.79 2.51 6.68
N HIS A 47 -2.79 2.26 5.84
CA HIS A 47 -2.97 1.45 4.63
C HIS A 47 -3.48 0.04 4.95
N ALA A 48 -2.82 -0.65 5.86
CA ALA A 48 -3.19 -2.00 6.26
C ALA A 48 -4.58 -2.05 6.92
N GLY A 49 -4.91 -1.07 7.76
CA GLY A 49 -6.23 -0.97 8.40
C GLY A 49 -7.37 -0.78 7.40
N PHE A 50 -7.21 0.10 6.43
CA PHE A 50 -8.21 0.28 5.37
C PHE A 50 -8.31 -0.95 4.45
N SER A 51 -7.19 -1.60 4.11
CA SER A 51 -7.23 -2.86 3.37
C SER A 51 -7.99 -3.94 4.14
N PHE A 52 -7.79 -4.02 5.45
CA PHE A 52 -8.52 -4.98 6.29
C PHE A 52 -10.03 -4.75 6.21
N VAL A 53 -10.49 -3.50 6.25
CA VAL A 53 -11.92 -3.18 6.06
C VAL A 53 -12.41 -3.62 4.67
N VAL A 54 -11.67 -3.30 3.61
CA VAL A 54 -12.02 -3.74 2.24
C VAL A 54 -12.11 -5.25 2.13
N LEU A 55 -11.15 -5.98 2.71
CA LEU A 55 -11.13 -7.44 2.72
C LEU A 55 -12.37 -8.02 3.42
N LEU A 56 -12.74 -7.46 4.57
CA LEU A 56 -13.94 -7.91 5.31
C LEU A 56 -15.23 -7.59 4.54
N LEU A 57 -15.33 -6.42 3.92
CA LEU A 57 -16.49 -6.07 3.07
C LEU A 57 -16.62 -6.98 1.86
N CYS A 58 -15.51 -7.56 1.38
CA CYS A 58 -15.50 -8.57 0.31
C CYS A 58 -15.57 -10.01 0.85
N GLU A 59 -16.05 -10.18 2.10
CA GLU A 59 -16.28 -11.49 2.74
C GLU A 59 -15.02 -12.37 2.78
N THR A 60 -13.85 -11.78 2.94
CA THR A 60 -12.60 -12.52 3.14
C THR A 60 -12.61 -13.14 4.55
N PRO A 61 -12.27 -14.43 4.71
CA PRO A 61 -12.18 -15.04 6.03
C PRO A 61 -11.28 -14.24 6.98
N LEU A 62 -11.73 -14.04 8.22
CA LEU A 62 -11.06 -13.16 9.19
C LEU A 62 -9.57 -13.50 9.39
N ALA A 63 -9.25 -14.78 9.49
CA ALA A 63 -7.85 -15.22 9.65
C ALA A 63 -6.98 -14.83 8.43
N LEU A 64 -7.51 -14.98 7.21
CA LEU A 64 -6.83 -14.60 5.99
C LEU A 64 -6.71 -13.07 5.89
N ALA A 65 -7.78 -12.33 6.22
CA ALA A 65 -7.75 -10.87 6.23
C ALA A 65 -6.70 -10.34 7.22
N ALA A 66 -6.60 -10.94 8.41
CA ALA A 66 -5.59 -10.57 9.41
C ALA A 66 -4.15 -10.89 8.94
N MET A 67 -3.94 -12.02 8.27
CA MET A 67 -2.65 -12.36 7.66
C MET A 67 -2.25 -11.36 6.57
N LEU A 68 -3.18 -11.02 5.68
CA LEU A 68 -2.93 -10.07 4.60
C LEU A 68 -2.68 -8.66 5.13
N LEU A 69 -3.39 -8.23 6.18
CA LEU A 69 -3.13 -6.98 6.90
C LEU A 69 -1.69 -6.93 7.41
N ALA A 70 -1.24 -7.99 8.10
CA ALA A 70 0.11 -8.04 8.64
C ALA A 70 1.17 -8.03 7.53
N ALA A 71 0.95 -8.80 6.47
CA ALA A 71 1.83 -8.84 5.31
C ALA A 71 1.90 -7.49 4.59
N GLU A 72 0.76 -6.85 4.34
CA GLU A 72 0.72 -5.51 3.72
C GLU A 72 1.42 -4.48 4.59
N PHE A 73 1.20 -4.47 5.90
CA PHE A 73 1.88 -3.55 6.80
C PHE A 73 3.40 -3.60 6.62
N VAL A 74 3.97 -4.81 6.64
CA VAL A 74 5.43 -5.01 6.49
C VAL A 74 5.90 -4.60 5.10
N VAL A 75 5.23 -5.05 4.05
CA VAL A 75 5.60 -4.77 2.66
C VAL A 75 5.47 -3.27 2.37
N HIS A 76 4.36 -2.65 2.75
CA HIS A 76 4.13 -1.22 2.53
C HIS A 76 5.21 -0.37 3.22
N TYR A 77 5.49 -0.66 4.49
CA TYR A 77 6.56 0.03 5.21
C TYR A 77 7.92 -0.13 4.52
N ALA A 78 8.26 -1.35 4.08
CA ALA A 78 9.53 -1.63 3.42
C ALA A 78 9.66 -0.91 2.07
N LEU A 79 8.58 -0.83 1.28
CA LEU A 79 8.56 -0.12 0.00
C LEU A 79 8.75 1.38 0.20
N ASP A 80 8.02 1.98 1.14
CA ASP A 80 8.16 3.39 1.46
C ASP A 80 9.57 3.74 1.98
N TYR A 81 10.08 2.91 2.87
CA TYR A 81 11.44 3.05 3.40
C TYR A 81 12.49 2.99 2.27
N ALA A 82 12.39 2.00 1.40
CA ALA A 82 13.27 1.85 0.25
C ALA A 82 13.18 3.07 -0.69
N LYS A 83 11.96 3.53 -1.02
CA LYS A 83 11.74 4.71 -1.85
C LYS A 83 12.48 5.93 -1.33
N ILE A 84 12.35 6.23 -0.04
CA ILE A 84 13.04 7.39 0.56
C ILE A 84 14.54 7.29 0.37
N HIS A 85 15.14 6.10 0.52
CA HIS A 85 16.57 5.90 0.36
C HIS A 85 17.03 6.04 -1.11
N TYR A 86 16.28 5.48 -2.05
CA TYR A 86 16.59 5.58 -3.49
C TYR A 86 16.31 6.96 -4.07
N SER A 87 15.42 7.76 -3.45
CA SER A 87 15.05 9.10 -3.89
C SER A 87 15.91 10.22 -3.27
N ARG A 88 16.87 9.87 -2.41
CA ARG A 88 17.74 10.89 -1.78
C ARG A 88 18.46 11.73 -2.83
N GLY A 89 18.35 13.05 -2.69
CA GLY A 89 18.98 14.02 -3.61
C GLY A 89 18.32 14.09 -5.00
N VAL A 90 17.19 13.42 -5.21
CA VAL A 90 16.43 13.52 -6.45
C VAL A 90 15.32 14.54 -6.27
N HIS A 91 15.40 15.63 -7.02
CA HIS A 91 14.41 16.71 -6.98
C HIS A 91 13.72 16.86 -8.34
N VAL A 92 12.43 17.15 -8.31
CA VAL A 92 11.61 17.29 -9.54
C VAL A 92 12.15 18.41 -10.44
N ASP A 93 12.62 19.51 -9.87
CA ASP A 93 13.11 20.68 -10.62
C ASP A 93 14.43 20.42 -11.36
N THR A 94 15.29 19.56 -10.82
CA THR A 94 16.62 19.29 -11.38
C THR A 94 16.71 17.95 -12.12
N GLN A 95 15.93 16.97 -11.73
CA GLN A 95 15.94 15.61 -12.28
C GLN A 95 14.51 15.08 -12.52
N PRO A 96 13.66 15.75 -13.30
CA PRO A 96 12.24 15.41 -13.42
C PRO A 96 11.99 13.98 -13.90
N ARG A 97 12.75 13.49 -14.87
CA ARG A 97 12.59 12.11 -15.37
C ARG A 97 12.83 11.07 -14.28
N ARG A 98 13.91 11.24 -13.51
CA ARG A 98 14.27 10.32 -12.43
C ARG A 98 13.28 10.40 -11.28
N PHE A 99 12.84 11.60 -10.92
CA PHE A 99 11.82 11.82 -9.90
C PHE A 99 10.53 11.07 -10.23
N TRP A 100 9.99 11.29 -11.44
CA TRP A 100 8.74 10.66 -11.85
C TRP A 100 8.88 9.15 -12.08
N ALA A 101 10.04 8.67 -12.55
CA ALA A 101 10.30 7.23 -12.67
C ALA A 101 10.30 6.54 -11.30
N LEU A 102 10.97 7.10 -10.30
CA LEU A 102 10.99 6.56 -8.94
C LEU A 102 9.60 6.62 -8.28
N HIS A 103 8.85 7.70 -8.51
CA HIS A 103 7.47 7.79 -8.06
C HIS A 103 6.57 6.74 -8.73
N GLY A 104 6.72 6.54 -10.04
CA GLY A 104 5.98 5.52 -10.77
C GLY A 104 6.29 4.10 -10.30
N VAL A 105 7.57 3.78 -10.06
CA VAL A 105 7.97 2.47 -9.49
C VAL A 105 7.36 2.25 -8.11
N ASP A 106 7.37 3.28 -7.27
CA ASP A 106 6.74 3.25 -5.96
C ASP A 106 5.24 2.91 -6.06
N GLN A 107 4.49 3.62 -6.88
CA GLN A 107 3.07 3.36 -7.10
C GLN A 107 2.83 1.96 -7.69
N LEU A 108 3.61 1.55 -8.69
CA LEU A 108 3.51 0.23 -9.30
C LEU A 108 3.73 -0.89 -8.29
N THR A 109 4.73 -0.79 -7.42
CA THR A 109 5.02 -1.84 -6.45
C THR A 109 3.91 -2.00 -5.41
N HIS A 110 3.26 -0.89 -5.01
CA HIS A 110 2.07 -0.95 -4.16
C HIS A 110 0.89 -1.62 -4.88
N GLN A 111 0.63 -1.27 -6.14
CA GLN A 111 -0.44 -1.89 -6.94
C GLN A 111 -0.19 -3.39 -7.16
N LEU A 112 1.06 -3.80 -7.40
CA LEU A 112 1.41 -5.22 -7.50
C LEU A 112 1.19 -5.97 -6.18
N THR A 113 1.40 -5.32 -5.04
CA THR A 113 1.06 -5.89 -3.73
C THR A 113 -0.44 -6.15 -3.63
N TYR A 114 -1.28 -5.20 -4.06
CA TYR A 114 -2.74 -5.40 -4.08
C TYR A 114 -3.17 -6.49 -5.05
N ALA A 115 -2.57 -6.55 -6.23
CA ALA A 115 -2.84 -7.65 -7.18
C ALA A 115 -2.52 -9.02 -6.57
N ALA A 116 -1.41 -9.14 -5.84
CA ALA A 116 -1.07 -10.36 -5.12
C ALA A 116 -2.09 -10.69 -4.00
N MET A 117 -2.52 -9.69 -3.22
CA MET A 117 -3.54 -9.87 -2.18
C MET A 117 -4.87 -10.36 -2.78
N ILE A 118 -5.31 -9.74 -3.88
CA ILE A 118 -6.53 -10.15 -4.61
C ILE A 118 -6.41 -11.59 -5.07
N TYR A 119 -5.28 -11.95 -5.69
CA TYR A 119 -5.03 -13.32 -6.14
C TYR A 119 -5.15 -14.33 -4.99
N VAL A 120 -4.52 -14.06 -3.85
CA VAL A 120 -4.58 -14.94 -2.66
C VAL A 120 -6.03 -15.08 -2.16
N VAL A 121 -6.81 -14.00 -2.11
CA VAL A 121 -8.22 -14.05 -1.70
C VAL A 121 -9.04 -14.88 -2.66
N LEU A 122 -8.87 -14.70 -3.98
CA LEU A 122 -9.60 -15.45 -4.98
C LEU A 122 -9.27 -16.95 -4.94
N GLN A 123 -7.99 -17.30 -4.77
CA GLN A 123 -7.56 -18.69 -4.57
C GLN A 123 -8.21 -19.31 -3.33
N ALA A 124 -8.18 -18.62 -2.20
CA ALA A 124 -8.78 -19.11 -0.95
C ALA A 124 -10.30 -19.33 -1.05
N LYS A 125 -10.96 -18.59 -1.95
CA LYS A 125 -12.40 -18.73 -2.24
C LYS A 125 -12.70 -19.75 -3.36
N GLY A 126 -11.69 -20.37 -3.96
CA GLY A 126 -11.85 -21.27 -5.11
C GLY A 126 -12.36 -20.55 -6.38
N LEU A 127 -12.00 -19.27 -6.54
CA LEU A 127 -12.46 -18.40 -7.63
C LEU A 127 -11.34 -18.06 -8.65
N ALA A 128 -10.10 -18.55 -8.42
CA ALA A 128 -8.96 -18.38 -9.33
C ALA A 128 -8.21 -19.70 -9.46
#